data_d24a8e046ac7029d66babbdccf63db2d
#
_entry.id   d24a8e046ac7029d66babbdccf63db2d
#
_cell.length_a   1.000
_cell.length_b   1.000
_cell.length_c   1.000
_cell.angle_alpha   90.00
_cell.angle_beta   90.00
_cell.angle_gamma   90.00
#
_symmetry.space_group_name_H-M   'P 1'
#
loop_
_entity.id
_entity.type
_entity.pdbx_description
1 polymer ?
#
loop_
_entity_poly.entity_id
_entity_poly.type
_entity_poly.pdbx_seq_one_letter_code
_entity_poly.pdbx_strand_id
1 'polypeptide(L)'
;MRATTAFNKMLAIPGAHVGGVHFTGTGIVVDLKRRGHRLTCPCGWSTRAVYDRSTRIWRALDLGATRLHLRAEIRRLHCRRCGRVRTELVPWARPSARFTRDFEDVVAWLAQRMDKTAISRLLRLSLIHI
;
A
#
# COMPACT_ATOMS: atom_id res chain seq x y z
N MET A 1 20.38 9.21 13.10
CA MET A 1 19.43 8.15 12.71
C MET A 1 19.27 8.15 11.20
N ARG A 2 19.29 6.99 10.59
CA ARG A 2 19.08 6.89 9.15
C ARG A 2 17.60 7.14 8.82
N ALA A 3 17.33 7.67 7.61
CA ALA A 3 15.95 7.89 7.15
C ALA A 3 15.14 6.58 7.16
N THR A 4 15.73 5.47 6.70
CA THR A 4 15.07 4.17 6.71
C THR A 4 14.66 3.72 8.12
N THR A 5 15.50 3.95 9.11
CA THR A 5 15.19 3.61 10.51
C THR A 5 14.04 4.46 11.04
N ALA A 6 14.07 5.78 10.77
CA ALA A 6 13.00 6.67 11.20
C ALA A 6 11.65 6.30 10.57
N PHE A 7 11.63 6.04 9.26
CA PHE A 7 10.41 5.66 8.55
C PHE A 7 9.89 4.29 8.99
N ASN A 8 10.78 3.33 9.29
CA ASN A 8 10.34 2.03 9.86
C ASN A 8 9.60 2.21 11.18
N LYS A 9 10.12 3.09 12.06
CA LYS A 9 9.48 3.36 13.35
C LYS A 9 8.16 4.11 13.20
N MET A 10 8.12 5.10 12.31
CA MET A 10 6.93 5.94 12.13
C MET A 10 5.80 5.21 11.41
N LEU A 11 6.11 4.46 10.36
CA LEU A 11 5.09 3.82 9.54
C LEU A 11 4.63 2.48 10.10
N ALA A 12 5.55 1.70 10.68
CA ALA A 12 5.26 0.38 11.26
C ALA A 12 4.39 -0.49 10.33
N ILE A 13 4.79 -0.61 9.07
CA ILE A 13 4.03 -1.35 8.06
C ILE A 13 4.03 -2.84 8.38
N PRO A 14 2.86 -3.49 8.49
CA PRO A 14 2.82 -4.93 8.78
C PRO A 14 3.43 -5.75 7.65
N GLY A 15 4.24 -6.74 8.00
CA GLY A 15 4.80 -7.69 7.06
C GLY A 15 5.87 -7.15 6.11
N ALA A 16 6.35 -5.94 6.33
CA ALA A 16 7.36 -5.30 5.49
C ALA A 16 8.28 -4.39 6.31
N HIS A 17 9.41 -4.04 5.73
CA HIS A 17 10.30 -3.03 6.29
C HIS A 17 10.73 -2.04 5.20
N VAL A 18 11.10 -0.85 5.61
CA VAL A 18 11.55 0.20 4.70
C VAL A 18 12.97 -0.10 4.26
N GLY A 19 13.16 -0.25 2.94
CA GLY A 19 14.47 -0.48 2.33
C GLY A 19 15.08 0.77 1.72
N GLY A 20 14.29 1.81 1.46
CA GLY A 20 14.74 3.06 0.89
C GLY A 20 13.71 4.16 1.03
N VAL A 21 14.17 5.41 1.05
CA VAL A 21 13.31 6.59 1.14
C VAL A 21 13.78 7.57 0.08
N HIS A 22 12.87 8.03 -0.77
CA HIS A 22 13.18 8.94 -1.88
C HIS A 22 12.35 10.22 -1.76
N PHE A 23 13.01 11.34 -1.68
CA PHE A 23 12.37 12.65 -1.65
C PHE A 23 12.25 13.16 -3.08
N THR A 24 11.04 13.41 -3.54
CA THR A 24 10.74 13.87 -4.90
C THR A 24 10.10 15.24 -4.87
N GLY A 25 9.97 15.87 -6.05
CA GLY A 25 9.29 17.16 -6.16
C GLY A 25 7.80 17.11 -5.79
N THR A 26 7.19 15.91 -5.80
CA THR A 26 5.77 15.73 -5.50
C THR A 26 5.52 15.10 -4.12
N GLY A 27 6.56 14.69 -3.42
CA GLY A 27 6.42 14.08 -2.09
C GLY A 27 7.51 13.08 -1.77
N ILE A 28 7.16 12.08 -0.99
CA ILE A 28 8.08 11.03 -0.53
C ILE A 28 7.60 9.69 -1.08
N VAL A 29 8.55 8.90 -1.60
CA VAL A 29 8.31 7.51 -2.00
C VAL A 29 9.14 6.61 -1.09
N VAL A 30 8.48 5.71 -0.40
CA VAL A 30 9.10 4.74 0.51
C VAL A 30 9.10 3.38 -0.15
N ASP A 31 10.29 2.80 -0.34
CA ASP A 31 10.43 1.45 -0.85
C ASP A 31 10.30 0.45 0.28
N LEU A 32 9.36 -0.47 0.13
CA LEU A 32 9.12 -1.54 1.09
C LEU A 32 9.72 -2.85 0.59
N LYS A 33 10.28 -3.62 1.51
CA LYS A 33 10.69 -5.00 1.28
C LYS A 33 9.85 -5.93 2.14
N ARG A 34 9.31 -6.98 1.53
CA ARG A 34 8.50 -7.96 2.24
C ARG A 34 9.36 -8.79 3.18
N ARG A 35 8.80 -9.10 4.33
CA ARG A 35 9.36 -10.09 5.23
C ARG A 35 8.81 -11.47 4.84
N GLY A 36 9.70 -12.43 4.60
CA GLY A 36 9.34 -13.77 4.21
C GLY A 36 9.09 -13.94 2.71
N HIS A 37 8.94 -15.19 2.29
CA HIS A 37 8.85 -15.57 0.88
C HIS A 37 7.51 -16.21 0.52
N ARG A 38 6.59 -16.34 1.47
CA ARG A 38 5.29 -16.98 1.22
C ARG A 38 4.31 -15.98 0.65
N LEU A 39 3.68 -16.38 -0.47
CA LEU A 39 2.62 -15.61 -1.10
C LEU A 39 1.28 -16.19 -0.67
N THR A 40 0.33 -15.34 -0.31
CA THR A 40 -1.02 -15.72 0.06
C THR A 40 -2.01 -15.21 -0.95
N CYS A 41 -2.82 -16.10 -1.53
CA CYS A 41 -3.94 -15.72 -2.40
C CYS A 41 -5.04 -15.05 -1.57
N PRO A 42 -5.82 -14.12 -2.15
CA PRO A 42 -6.99 -13.56 -1.47
C PRO A 42 -7.97 -14.62 -0.95
N CYS A 43 -7.99 -15.84 -1.51
CA CYS A 43 -8.81 -16.94 -1.02
C CYS A 43 -8.24 -17.64 0.23
N GLY A 44 -7.01 -17.31 0.63
CA GLY A 44 -6.33 -17.90 1.80
C GLY A 44 -5.30 -18.98 1.47
N TRP A 45 -5.30 -19.52 0.24
CA TRP A 45 -4.29 -20.50 -0.18
C TRP A 45 -2.93 -19.83 -0.30
N SER A 46 -1.86 -20.51 0.09
CA SER A 46 -0.52 -19.92 0.07
C SER A 46 0.50 -20.83 -0.59
N THR A 47 1.57 -20.23 -1.11
CA THR A 47 2.66 -20.91 -1.78
C THR A 47 3.94 -20.09 -1.70
N ARG A 48 5.07 -20.69 -2.00
CA ARG A 48 6.34 -19.97 -2.20
C ARG A 48 6.69 -19.79 -3.66
N ALA A 49 5.93 -20.43 -4.57
CA ALA A 49 6.17 -20.36 -6.00
C ALA A 49 5.63 -19.05 -6.55
N VAL A 50 6.50 -18.27 -7.17
CA VAL A 50 6.15 -16.98 -7.79
C VAL A 50 5.88 -17.20 -9.28
N TYR A 51 4.72 -16.74 -9.75
CA TYR A 51 4.39 -16.75 -11.17
C TYR A 51 5.11 -15.61 -11.89
N ASP A 52 4.93 -14.38 -11.43
CA ASP A 52 5.66 -13.21 -11.92
C ASP A 52 5.69 -12.10 -10.86
N ARG A 53 6.40 -11.03 -11.17
CA ARG A 53 6.62 -9.89 -10.27
C ARG A 53 6.40 -8.59 -11.02
N SER A 54 5.90 -7.59 -10.31
CA SER A 54 5.79 -6.22 -10.81
C SER A 54 5.94 -5.23 -9.66
N THR A 55 6.18 -3.97 -9.98
CA THR A 55 6.24 -2.90 -8.99
C THR A 55 4.89 -2.22 -8.89
N ARG A 56 4.42 -1.97 -7.68
CA ARG A 56 3.17 -1.24 -7.43
C ARG A 56 3.40 -0.13 -6.42
N ILE A 57 2.62 0.93 -6.57
CA ILE A 57 2.65 2.10 -5.69
C ILE A 57 1.28 2.26 -5.05
N TRP A 58 1.26 2.51 -3.74
CA TRP A 58 0.05 2.83 -2.97
C TRP A 58 0.20 4.21 -2.35
N ARG A 59 -0.87 4.99 -2.35
CA ARG A 59 -0.88 6.23 -1.60
C ARG A 59 -1.19 5.95 -0.14
N ALA A 60 -0.33 6.44 0.75
CA ALA A 60 -0.52 6.40 2.19
C ALA A 60 -1.00 7.76 2.70
N LEU A 61 -1.31 7.85 4.00
CA LEU A 61 -1.63 9.11 4.64
C LEU A 61 -0.44 10.07 4.51
N ASP A 62 -0.74 11.35 4.28
CA ASP A 62 0.27 12.38 4.15
C ASP A 62 1.09 12.53 5.43
N LEU A 63 2.35 12.84 5.26
CA LEU A 63 3.24 13.19 6.37
C LEU A 63 3.24 14.72 6.48
N GLY A 64 2.38 15.26 7.35
CA GLY A 64 2.12 16.69 7.36
C GLY A 64 1.48 17.13 6.04
N ALA A 65 2.09 18.09 5.36
CA ALA A 65 1.63 18.55 4.04
C ALA A 65 2.25 17.75 2.89
N THR A 66 3.10 16.77 3.17
CA THR A 66 3.86 16.02 2.16
C THR A 66 3.13 14.74 1.81
N ARG A 67 2.90 14.50 0.52
CA ARG A 67 2.33 13.24 0.04
C ARG A 67 3.31 12.10 0.26
N LEU A 68 2.77 10.97 0.70
CA LEU A 68 3.53 9.77 0.98
C LEU A 68 3.00 8.62 0.14
N HIS A 69 3.90 7.97 -0.58
CA HIS A 69 3.59 6.77 -1.35
C HIS A 69 4.47 5.62 -0.87
N LEU A 70 3.87 4.44 -0.80
CA LEU A 70 4.58 3.19 -0.58
C LEU A 70 4.79 2.51 -1.93
N ARG A 71 6.01 2.07 -2.19
CA ARG A 71 6.36 1.33 -3.40
C ARG A 71 6.93 -0.02 -3.01
N ALA A 72 6.40 -1.08 -3.60
CA ALA A 72 6.88 -2.44 -3.32
C ALA A 72 6.71 -3.32 -4.53
N GLU A 73 7.53 -4.37 -4.58
CA GLU A 73 7.33 -5.46 -5.51
C GLU A 73 6.09 -6.24 -5.07
N ILE A 74 5.17 -6.44 -6.00
CA ILE A 74 4.01 -7.30 -5.81
C ILE A 74 4.17 -8.52 -6.72
N ARG A 75 3.82 -9.69 -6.20
CA ARG A 75 4.02 -10.97 -6.87
C ARG A 75 2.67 -11.59 -7.19
N ARG A 76 2.63 -12.31 -8.31
CA ARG A 76 1.47 -13.14 -8.62
C ARG A 76 1.81 -14.60 -8.39
N LEU A 77 0.80 -15.38 -8.09
CA LEU A 77 0.90 -16.82 -7.86
C LEU A 77 -0.16 -17.55 -8.69
N HIS A 78 0.11 -18.80 -9.00
CA HIS A 78 -0.90 -19.69 -9.56
C HIS A 78 -1.59 -20.40 -8.40
N CYS A 79 -2.81 -19.98 -8.08
CA CYS A 79 -3.57 -20.54 -6.96
C CYS A 79 -4.25 -21.85 -7.40
N ARG A 80 -3.92 -22.94 -6.71
CA ARG A 80 -4.53 -24.24 -6.98
C ARG A 80 -5.99 -24.30 -6.53
N ARG A 81 -6.36 -23.51 -5.50
CA ARG A 81 -7.75 -23.44 -5.04
C ARG A 81 -8.62 -22.66 -5.99
N CYS A 82 -8.16 -21.51 -6.48
CA CYS A 82 -8.88 -20.69 -7.46
C CYS A 82 -8.78 -21.24 -8.87
N GLY A 83 -7.74 -22.04 -9.17
CA GLY A 83 -7.48 -22.57 -10.51
C GLY A 83 -6.99 -21.53 -11.50
N ARG A 84 -6.44 -20.41 -11.04
CA ARG A 84 -5.97 -19.32 -11.89
C ARG A 84 -4.85 -18.52 -11.23
N VAL A 85 -4.21 -17.67 -12.04
CA VAL A 85 -3.20 -16.74 -11.55
C VAL A 85 -3.88 -15.60 -10.77
N ARG A 86 -3.40 -15.34 -9.57
CA ARG A 86 -3.91 -14.30 -8.68
C ARG A 86 -2.77 -13.44 -8.15
N THR A 87 -3.08 -12.19 -7.85
CA THR A 87 -2.15 -11.29 -7.15
C THR A 87 -2.14 -11.59 -5.66
N GLU A 88 -0.96 -11.62 -5.05
CA GLU A 88 -0.82 -11.90 -3.62
C GLU A 88 -1.49 -10.83 -2.76
N LEU A 89 -1.94 -11.23 -1.57
CA LEU A 89 -2.36 -10.29 -0.54
C LEU A 89 -1.16 -9.56 0.03
N VAL A 90 -1.32 -8.27 0.24
CA VAL A 90 -0.37 -7.46 1.02
C VAL A 90 -1.08 -6.95 2.27
N PRO A 91 -0.40 -6.93 3.45
CA PRO A 91 -1.08 -6.58 4.70
C PRO A 91 -1.52 -5.11 4.80
N TRP A 92 -0.89 -4.23 4.04
CA TRP A 92 -1.13 -2.78 4.15
C TRP A 92 -2.22 -2.24 3.22
N ALA A 93 -2.74 -3.05 2.31
CA ALA A 93 -3.76 -2.60 1.36
C ALA A 93 -4.73 -3.73 1.01
N ARG A 94 -5.95 -3.36 0.64
CA ARG A 94 -6.94 -4.33 0.13
C ARG A 94 -6.52 -4.82 -1.26
N PRO A 95 -6.97 -6.01 -1.69
CA PRO A 95 -6.71 -6.48 -3.05
C PRO A 95 -7.11 -5.44 -4.10
N SER A 96 -6.23 -5.19 -5.07
CA SER A 96 -6.42 -4.24 -6.16
C SER A 96 -6.60 -2.77 -5.75
N ALA A 97 -6.41 -2.42 -4.48
CA ALA A 97 -6.51 -1.05 -4.01
C ALA A 97 -5.27 -0.23 -4.40
N ARG A 98 -5.48 1.07 -4.63
CA ARG A 98 -4.41 2.04 -4.89
C ARG A 98 -3.99 2.81 -3.65
N PHE A 99 -4.72 2.64 -2.57
CA PHE A 99 -4.52 3.33 -1.30
C PHE A 99 -4.26 2.31 -0.20
N THR A 100 -3.52 2.71 0.82
CA THR A 100 -3.35 1.88 2.01
C THR A 100 -4.67 1.75 2.77
N ARG A 101 -4.77 0.72 3.62
CA ARG A 101 -5.95 0.53 4.49
C ARG A 101 -6.16 1.73 5.40
N ASP A 102 -5.09 2.28 5.96
CA ASP A 102 -5.17 3.44 6.84
C ASP A 102 -5.72 4.66 6.11
N PHE A 103 -5.30 4.87 4.87
CA PHE A 103 -5.83 5.95 4.03
C PHE A 103 -7.32 5.77 3.77
N GLU A 104 -7.72 4.55 3.41
CA GLU A 104 -9.13 4.22 3.15
C GLU A 104 -10.00 4.39 4.41
N ASP A 105 -9.48 4.00 5.56
CA ASP A 105 -10.17 4.15 6.84
C ASP A 105 -10.42 5.62 7.17
N VAL A 106 -9.45 6.49 6.93
CA VAL A 106 -9.61 7.95 7.11
C VAL A 106 -10.67 8.50 6.17
N VAL A 107 -10.64 8.09 4.89
CA VAL A 107 -11.64 8.53 3.91
C VAL A 107 -13.04 8.09 4.33
N ALA A 108 -13.20 6.85 4.77
CA ALA A 108 -14.48 6.30 5.24
C ALA A 108 -15.00 7.07 6.45
N TRP A 109 -14.14 7.41 7.39
CA TRP A 109 -14.51 8.21 8.57
C TRP A 109 -14.95 9.62 8.17
N LEU A 110 -14.19 10.27 7.29
CA LEU A 110 -14.50 11.62 6.80
C LEU A 110 -15.81 11.65 6.00
N ALA A 111 -16.08 10.60 5.23
CA ALA A 111 -17.30 10.51 4.41
C ALA A 111 -18.59 10.54 5.22
N GLN A 112 -18.53 10.21 6.51
CA GLN A 112 -19.67 10.31 7.43
C GLN A 112 -19.89 11.72 7.99
N ARG A 113 -18.94 12.63 7.78
CA ARG A 113 -18.92 13.95 8.45
C ARG A 113 -18.80 15.13 7.49
N MET A 114 -18.36 14.89 6.26
CA MET A 114 -18.21 15.95 5.27
C MET A 114 -18.54 15.42 3.87
N ASP A 115 -18.80 16.33 2.96
CA ASP A 115 -19.14 15.98 1.60
C ASP A 115 -17.90 15.55 0.79
N LYS A 116 -18.18 14.94 -0.37
CA LYS A 116 -17.16 14.40 -1.26
C LYS A 116 -16.18 15.46 -1.75
N THR A 117 -16.67 16.67 -2.04
CA THR A 117 -15.85 17.78 -2.50
C THR A 117 -14.88 18.24 -1.41
N ALA A 118 -15.35 18.35 -0.17
CA ALA A 118 -14.52 18.72 0.96
C ALA A 118 -13.41 17.67 1.23
N ILE A 119 -13.75 16.39 1.16
CA ILE A 119 -12.77 15.29 1.30
C ILE A 119 -11.72 15.38 0.19
N SER A 120 -12.15 15.57 -1.04
CA SER A 120 -11.28 15.70 -2.20
C SER A 120 -10.26 16.84 -2.02
N ARG A 121 -10.70 17.97 -1.51
CA ARG A 121 -9.82 19.13 -1.25
C ARG A 121 -8.86 18.85 -0.09
N LEU A 122 -9.36 18.31 1.00
CA LEU A 122 -8.55 18.02 2.19
C LEU A 122 -7.43 17.03 1.87
N LEU A 123 -7.75 15.96 1.16
CA LEU A 123 -6.81 14.87 0.86
C LEU A 123 -6.15 15.02 -0.51
N ARG A 124 -6.48 16.07 -1.26
CA ARG A 124 -5.94 16.32 -2.60
C ARG A 124 -6.15 15.14 -3.55
N LEU A 125 -7.40 14.66 -3.59
CA LEU A 125 -7.81 13.53 -4.41
C LEU A 125 -8.67 13.99 -5.59
N SER A 126 -8.69 13.18 -6.64
CA SER A 126 -9.72 13.28 -7.66
C SER A 126 -11.05 12.76 -7.09
N LEU A 127 -12.17 13.38 -7.48
CA LEU A 127 -13.51 12.96 -7.02
C LEU A 127 -13.86 11.52 -7.40
N ILE A 128 -13.27 11.00 -8.47
CA ILE A 128 -13.50 9.61 -8.89
C ILE A 128 -12.86 8.57 -7.96
N HIS A 129 -11.97 8.99 -7.07
CA HIS A 129 -11.26 8.10 -6.14
C HIS A 129 -11.95 7.99 -4.77
N ILE A 130 -13.06 8.67 -4.57
CA ILE A 130 -13.76 8.68 -3.27
C ILE A 130 -14.97 7.78 -3.28
#